data_90f0983f74ebe3f8eec4cea2dabdd3bd
#
_entry.id   90f0983f74ebe3f8eec4cea2dabdd3bd
#
_cell.length_a   1.000
_cell.length_b   1.000
_cell.length_c   1.000
_cell.angle_alpha   90.00
_cell.angle_beta   90.00
_cell.angle_gamma   90.00
#
_symmetry.space_group_name_H-M   'P 1'
#
loop_
_entity.id
_entity.type
_entity.pdbx_description
1 polymer ?
#
loop_
_entity_poly.entity_id
_entity_poly.type
_entity_poly.pdbx_seq_one_letter_code
_entity_poly.pdbx_strand_id
1 'polypeptide(L)'
;MTNQHNSSSASESIAPTDNNNRVFTTISYMSLWWAALTSIQLFALGQGLLPPIGHLNLSQALLVMALAGAIFVGTLSANGQAGLLYGIPFAIQARASFGVRGSRIIEVLRALPAIIWFGIGTWIATLAVNGILKTLTGFSAPYAAYVYFVVLQALQIWLAYRGIRAMKSFSMIGSIVIAAILIYMLAHILSTYGFHMNPSWKSAPDWGAPFWTGLTSAIGILAPVTLNISDMTRHLHRSERAIWIGHACGVLPPLFF
;
A
#
# COMPACT_ATOMS: atom_id res chain seq x y z
N MET A 1 -5.20 -13.09 -39.30
CA MET A 1 -4.03 -13.35 -38.45
C MET A 1 -3.90 -12.52 -37.18
N THR A 2 -4.83 -11.62 -36.87
CA THR A 2 -4.80 -10.69 -35.70
C THR A 2 -5.40 -11.23 -34.41
N ASN A 3 -6.12 -12.36 -34.43
CA ASN A 3 -6.80 -12.91 -33.23
C ASN A 3 -5.95 -13.87 -32.36
N GLN A 4 -4.81 -14.37 -32.86
CA GLN A 4 -3.96 -15.28 -32.07
C GLN A 4 -3.05 -14.55 -31.09
N HIS A 5 -2.65 -13.30 -31.38
CA HIS A 5 -1.77 -12.52 -30.48
C HIS A 5 -2.48 -12.04 -29.21
N ASN A 6 -3.79 -11.74 -29.29
CA ASN A 6 -4.58 -11.30 -28.13
C ASN A 6 -4.98 -12.47 -27.21
N SER A 7 -5.15 -13.68 -27.75
CA SER A 7 -5.47 -14.86 -26.94
C SER A 7 -4.25 -15.39 -26.15
N SER A 8 -3.03 -15.23 -26.70
CA SER A 8 -1.80 -15.63 -26.02
C SER A 8 -1.48 -14.74 -24.82
N SER A 9 -1.63 -13.43 -24.94
CA SER A 9 -1.36 -12.48 -23.82
C SER A 9 -2.34 -12.63 -22.66
N ALA A 10 -3.63 -12.88 -22.95
CA ALA A 10 -4.64 -13.12 -21.92
C ALA A 10 -4.45 -14.47 -21.21
N SER A 11 -4.02 -15.51 -21.92
CA SER A 11 -3.71 -16.81 -21.33
C SER A 11 -2.43 -16.77 -20.47
N GLU A 12 -1.40 -16.01 -20.88
CA GLU A 12 -0.19 -15.79 -20.11
C GLU A 12 -0.45 -15.03 -18.79
N SER A 13 -1.39 -14.09 -18.77
CA SER A 13 -1.70 -13.32 -17.55
C SER A 13 -2.31 -14.17 -16.45
N ILE A 14 -3.03 -15.24 -16.78
CA ILE A 14 -3.66 -16.19 -15.86
C ILE A 14 -2.84 -17.46 -15.62
N ALA A 15 -1.79 -17.70 -16.41
CA ALA A 15 -0.91 -18.85 -16.24
C ALA A 15 -0.12 -18.76 -14.92
N PRO A 16 0.19 -19.89 -14.28
CA PRO A 16 1.07 -19.93 -13.13
C PRO A 16 2.45 -19.35 -13.47
N THR A 17 2.98 -18.55 -12.55
CA THR A 17 4.32 -17.97 -12.68
C THR A 17 5.38 -19.02 -12.35
N ASP A 18 6.22 -19.34 -13.30
CA ASP A 18 7.36 -20.25 -13.11
C ASP A 18 8.38 -19.67 -12.13
N ASN A 19 9.13 -20.56 -11.47
CA ASN A 19 10.14 -20.14 -10.49
C ASN A 19 11.21 -19.23 -11.11
N ASN A 20 11.59 -19.43 -12.37
CA ASN A 20 12.58 -18.60 -13.07
C ASN A 20 12.06 -17.19 -13.39
N ASN A 21 10.74 -17.00 -13.42
CA ASN A 21 10.08 -15.73 -13.69
C ASN A 21 9.71 -14.95 -12.43
N ARG A 22 10.04 -15.46 -11.24
CA ARG A 22 9.82 -14.78 -9.98
C ARG A 22 10.88 -13.70 -9.77
N VAL A 23 10.44 -12.46 -9.62
CA VAL A 23 11.33 -11.29 -9.63
C VAL A 23 11.64 -10.74 -8.24
N PHE A 24 10.80 -11.03 -7.24
CA PHE A 24 11.00 -10.50 -5.89
C PHE A 24 11.84 -11.42 -5.03
N THR A 25 12.95 -10.88 -4.52
CA THR A 25 13.63 -11.39 -3.32
C THR A 25 12.89 -10.89 -2.08
N THR A 26 13.17 -11.43 -0.90
CA THR A 26 12.57 -10.96 0.36
C THR A 26 12.78 -9.45 0.55
N ILE A 27 14.00 -8.94 0.30
CA ILE A 27 14.33 -7.50 0.45
C ILE A 27 13.52 -6.65 -0.53
N SER A 28 13.49 -7.00 -1.81
CA SER A 28 12.74 -6.20 -2.78
C SER A 28 11.23 -6.28 -2.57
N TYR A 29 10.74 -7.36 -1.96
CA TYR A 29 9.35 -7.50 -1.56
C TYR A 29 9.01 -6.63 -0.32
N MET A 30 9.92 -6.57 0.66
CA MET A 30 9.83 -5.62 1.77
C MET A 30 9.80 -4.17 1.27
N SER A 31 10.69 -3.81 0.34
CA SER A 31 10.73 -2.46 -0.24
C SER A 31 9.43 -2.08 -0.95
N LEU A 32 8.73 -3.05 -1.57
CA LEU A 32 7.41 -2.84 -2.16
C LEU A 32 6.41 -2.39 -1.08
N TRP A 33 6.39 -3.06 0.07
CA TRP A 33 5.51 -2.73 1.18
C TRP A 33 5.87 -1.40 1.83
N TRP A 34 7.16 -1.11 2.01
CA TRP A 34 7.61 0.19 2.49
C TRP A 34 7.12 1.32 1.58
N ALA A 35 7.31 1.20 0.26
CA ALA A 35 6.83 2.20 -0.68
C ALA A 35 5.31 2.33 -0.70
N ALA A 36 4.58 1.22 -0.52
CA ALA A 36 3.12 1.22 -0.55
C ALA A 36 2.48 1.78 0.73
N LEU A 37 3.06 1.48 1.89
CA LEU A 37 2.48 1.83 3.20
C LEU A 37 2.95 3.19 3.71
N THR A 38 4.10 3.69 3.27
CA THR A 38 4.52 5.06 3.58
C THR A 38 3.76 6.04 2.69
N SER A 39 2.46 6.12 2.89
CA SER A 39 1.55 6.93 2.09
C SER A 39 0.84 7.96 2.95
N ILE A 40 0.49 9.10 2.36
CA ILE A 40 -0.20 10.18 3.07
C ILE A 40 -1.55 9.73 3.64
N GLN A 41 -2.18 8.72 3.04
CA GLN A 41 -3.43 8.15 3.54
C GLN A 41 -3.23 7.44 4.88
N LEU A 42 -2.10 6.78 5.10
CA LEU A 42 -1.78 6.15 6.38
C LEU A 42 -1.35 7.18 7.43
N PHE A 43 -0.64 8.23 7.04
CA PHE A 43 -0.42 9.37 7.94
C PHE A 43 -1.74 10.01 8.38
N ALA A 44 -2.70 10.20 7.46
CA ALA A 44 -4.02 10.71 7.80
C ALA A 44 -4.79 9.78 8.74
N LEU A 45 -4.65 8.46 8.59
CA LEU A 45 -5.19 7.50 9.55
C LEU A 45 -4.58 7.70 10.93
N GLY A 46 -3.25 7.75 11.04
CA GLY A 46 -2.56 7.97 12.32
C GLY A 46 -2.98 9.29 12.99
N GLN A 47 -3.07 10.37 12.22
CA GLN A 47 -3.57 11.66 12.69
C GLN A 47 -5.03 11.57 13.17
N GLY A 48 -5.86 10.79 12.46
CA GLY A 48 -7.27 10.59 12.80
C GLY A 48 -7.50 9.78 14.08
N LEU A 49 -6.49 9.07 14.59
CA LEU A 49 -6.57 8.37 15.86
C LEU A 49 -6.32 9.29 17.07
N LEU A 50 -5.47 10.31 16.91
CA LEU A 50 -4.98 11.18 17.96
C LEU A 50 -5.75 12.52 18.04
N PRO A 51 -5.83 13.16 19.24
CA PRO A 51 -6.35 14.51 19.36
C PRO A 51 -5.54 15.53 18.51
N PRO A 52 -6.19 16.57 17.96
CA PRO A 52 -7.58 17.01 18.20
C PRO A 52 -8.63 16.31 17.33
N ILE A 53 -8.25 15.48 16.34
CA ILE A 53 -9.18 14.83 15.41
C ILE A 53 -9.77 13.56 16.04
N GLY A 54 -8.90 12.69 16.56
CA GLY A 54 -9.29 11.46 17.23
C GLY A 54 -9.37 11.62 18.75
N HIS A 55 -9.71 10.53 19.42
CA HIS A 55 -9.93 10.51 20.88
C HIS A 55 -9.00 9.53 21.60
N LEU A 56 -8.08 8.90 20.92
CA LEU A 56 -7.15 7.95 21.51
C LEU A 56 -5.91 8.66 22.05
N ASN A 57 -5.38 8.17 23.17
CA ASN A 57 -4.04 8.56 23.58
C ASN A 57 -2.97 7.86 22.70
N LEU A 58 -1.72 8.29 22.83
CA LEU A 58 -0.63 7.76 21.98
C LEU A 58 -0.46 6.23 22.13
N SER A 59 -0.54 5.72 23.37
CA SER A 59 -0.36 4.28 23.60
C SER A 59 -1.48 3.45 22.98
N GLN A 60 -2.72 3.94 23.00
CA GLN A 60 -3.85 3.31 22.34
C GLN A 60 -3.74 3.37 20.82
N ALA A 61 -3.32 4.51 20.25
CA ALA A 61 -3.11 4.66 18.81
C ALA A 61 -2.02 3.70 18.34
N LEU A 62 -0.89 3.61 19.05
CA LEU A 62 0.17 2.64 18.74
C LEU A 62 -0.31 1.19 18.85
N LEU A 63 -1.13 0.88 19.86
CA LEU A 63 -1.72 -0.46 20.01
C LEU A 63 -2.69 -0.78 18.85
N VAL A 64 -3.52 0.18 18.44
CA VAL A 64 -4.40 0.03 17.26
C VAL A 64 -3.58 -0.28 16.02
N MET A 65 -2.51 0.46 15.76
CA MET A 65 -1.64 0.22 14.60
C MET A 65 -0.92 -1.14 14.70
N ALA A 66 -0.45 -1.52 15.89
CA ALA A 66 0.17 -2.83 16.12
C ALA A 66 -0.81 -3.99 15.88
N LEU A 67 -2.02 -3.90 16.42
CA LEU A 67 -3.04 -4.95 16.25
C LEU A 67 -3.51 -5.04 14.79
N ALA A 68 -3.84 -3.89 14.16
CA ALA A 68 -4.22 -3.85 12.76
C ALA A 68 -3.11 -4.39 11.85
N GLY A 69 -1.87 -3.98 12.11
CA GLY A 69 -0.69 -4.47 11.39
C GLY A 69 -0.47 -5.98 11.55
N ALA A 70 -0.60 -6.51 12.77
CA ALA A 70 -0.47 -7.95 13.03
C ALA A 70 -1.56 -8.75 12.30
N ILE A 71 -2.81 -8.30 12.37
CA ILE A 71 -3.94 -8.90 11.64
C ILE A 71 -3.66 -8.85 10.12
N PHE A 72 -3.18 -7.71 9.63
CA PHE A 72 -2.88 -7.53 8.22
C PHE A 72 -1.74 -8.43 7.76
N VAL A 73 -0.63 -8.53 8.50
CA VAL A 73 0.47 -9.46 8.21
C VAL A 73 -0.02 -10.90 8.19
N GLY A 74 -0.82 -11.31 9.17
CA GLY A 74 -1.39 -12.65 9.23
C GLY A 74 -2.27 -12.97 8.03
N THR A 75 -3.21 -12.09 7.69
CA THR A 75 -4.14 -12.26 6.57
C THR A 75 -3.45 -12.20 5.22
N LEU A 76 -2.48 -11.28 5.02
CA LEU A 76 -1.65 -11.22 3.81
C LEU A 76 -0.85 -12.52 3.63
N SER A 77 -0.21 -12.99 4.70
CA SER A 77 0.65 -14.18 4.61
C SER A 77 -0.17 -15.44 4.37
N ALA A 78 -1.31 -15.58 5.03
CA ALA A 78 -2.19 -16.74 4.83
C ALA A 78 -2.80 -16.73 3.41
N ASN A 79 -3.40 -15.61 2.99
CA ASN A 79 -4.04 -15.52 1.68
C ASN A 79 -3.01 -15.52 0.52
N GLY A 80 -1.81 -15.03 0.76
CA GLY A 80 -0.72 -14.99 -0.21
C GLY A 80 -0.08 -16.37 -0.51
N GLN A 81 -0.37 -17.42 0.30
CA GLN A 81 0.17 -18.75 0.08
C GLN A 81 -0.19 -19.33 -1.29
N ALA A 82 -1.38 -19.04 -1.79
CA ALA A 82 -1.81 -19.53 -3.10
C ALA A 82 -0.90 -19.00 -4.22
N GLY A 83 -0.58 -17.72 -4.22
CA GLY A 83 0.37 -17.12 -5.16
C GLY A 83 1.78 -17.67 -4.99
N LEU A 84 2.26 -17.78 -3.73
CA LEU A 84 3.60 -18.28 -3.43
C LEU A 84 3.81 -19.73 -3.89
N LEU A 85 2.91 -20.63 -3.49
CA LEU A 85 3.05 -22.08 -3.71
C LEU A 85 2.73 -22.47 -5.16
N TYR A 86 1.65 -21.95 -5.70
CA TYR A 86 1.14 -22.36 -7.01
C TYR A 86 1.46 -21.38 -8.13
N GLY A 87 1.98 -20.18 -7.82
CA GLY A 87 2.26 -19.13 -8.82
C GLY A 87 1.00 -18.51 -9.44
N ILE A 88 -0.18 -18.76 -8.87
CA ILE A 88 -1.47 -18.35 -9.44
C ILE A 88 -1.86 -16.93 -9.05
N PRO A 89 -2.51 -16.15 -9.93
CA PRO A 89 -3.07 -14.85 -9.61
C PRO A 89 -4.38 -14.98 -8.82
N PHE A 90 -4.80 -13.84 -8.25
CA PHE A 90 -6.08 -13.73 -7.52
C PHE A 90 -7.28 -14.24 -8.33
N ALA A 91 -7.36 -13.92 -9.61
CA ALA A 91 -8.43 -14.36 -10.50
C ALA A 91 -8.60 -15.90 -10.53
N ILE A 92 -7.50 -16.65 -10.46
CA ILE A 92 -7.53 -18.12 -10.40
C ILE A 92 -7.81 -18.59 -8.98
N GLN A 93 -7.20 -17.97 -7.97
CA GLN A 93 -7.44 -18.31 -6.56
C GLN A 93 -8.92 -18.15 -6.21
N ALA A 94 -9.56 -17.05 -6.62
CA ALA A 94 -10.96 -16.78 -6.35
C ALA A 94 -11.91 -17.85 -6.92
N ARG A 95 -11.51 -18.58 -7.97
CA ARG A 95 -12.34 -19.66 -8.55
C ARG A 95 -12.53 -20.83 -7.59
N ALA A 96 -11.59 -21.06 -6.68
CA ALA A 96 -11.70 -22.13 -5.69
C ALA A 96 -12.88 -21.90 -4.74
N SER A 97 -13.16 -20.63 -4.38
CA SER A 97 -14.23 -20.28 -3.44
C SER A 97 -15.54 -19.92 -4.13
N PHE A 98 -15.47 -19.25 -5.30
CA PHE A 98 -16.65 -18.65 -5.96
C PHE A 98 -17.01 -19.30 -7.30
N GLY A 99 -16.25 -20.30 -7.75
CA GLY A 99 -16.39 -20.88 -9.07
C GLY A 99 -15.98 -19.93 -10.19
N VAL A 100 -16.01 -20.40 -11.43
CA VAL A 100 -15.55 -19.64 -12.61
C VAL A 100 -16.41 -18.39 -12.89
N ARG A 101 -17.71 -18.49 -12.65
CA ARG A 101 -18.63 -17.35 -12.89
C ARG A 101 -18.60 -16.36 -11.74
N GLY A 102 -18.60 -16.86 -10.50
CA GLY A 102 -18.56 -16.02 -9.30
C GLY A 102 -17.26 -15.24 -9.16
N SER A 103 -16.11 -15.81 -9.52
CA SER A 103 -14.84 -15.10 -9.46
C SER A 103 -14.83 -13.81 -10.28
N ARG A 104 -15.48 -13.77 -11.44
CA ARG A 104 -15.57 -12.57 -12.27
C ARG A 104 -16.30 -11.42 -11.56
N ILE A 105 -17.35 -11.74 -10.81
CA ILE A 105 -18.11 -10.74 -10.02
C ILE A 105 -17.20 -10.17 -8.92
N ILE A 106 -16.47 -11.04 -8.21
CA ILE A 106 -15.55 -10.63 -7.15
C ILE A 106 -14.39 -9.79 -7.69
N GLU A 107 -13.86 -10.12 -8.87
CA GLU A 107 -12.82 -9.33 -9.53
C GLU A 107 -13.31 -7.90 -9.84
N VAL A 108 -14.52 -7.75 -10.36
CA VAL A 108 -15.13 -6.44 -10.65
C VAL A 108 -15.39 -5.67 -9.36
N LEU A 109 -16.00 -6.31 -8.34
CA LEU A 109 -16.26 -5.67 -7.05
C LEU A 109 -15.00 -5.20 -6.37
N ARG A 110 -13.90 -5.94 -6.49
CA ARG A 110 -12.60 -5.56 -5.94
C ARG A 110 -11.96 -4.42 -6.74
N ALA A 111 -12.16 -4.37 -8.07
CA ALA A 111 -11.58 -3.33 -8.91
C ALA A 111 -12.14 -1.94 -8.61
N LEU A 112 -13.41 -1.81 -8.26
CA LEU A 112 -14.06 -0.53 -7.98
C LEU A 112 -13.38 0.27 -6.85
N PRO A 113 -13.18 -0.27 -5.62
CA PRO A 113 -12.44 0.43 -4.58
C PRO A 113 -11.00 0.77 -4.98
N ALA A 114 -10.34 -0.11 -5.77
CA ALA A 114 -8.98 0.14 -6.21
C ALA A 114 -8.87 1.34 -7.16
N ILE A 115 -9.83 1.49 -8.09
CA ILE A 115 -9.87 2.64 -9.01
C ILE A 115 -10.11 3.94 -8.23
N ILE A 116 -11.07 3.94 -7.29
CA ILE A 116 -11.37 5.09 -6.44
C ILE A 116 -10.12 5.48 -5.62
N TRP A 117 -9.50 4.51 -4.97
CA TRP A 117 -8.30 4.73 -4.15
C TRP A 117 -7.13 5.26 -4.96
N PHE A 118 -6.94 4.72 -6.16
CA PHE A 118 -5.93 5.17 -7.10
C PHE A 118 -6.15 6.64 -7.52
N GLY A 119 -7.38 7.01 -7.83
CA GLY A 119 -7.75 8.40 -8.16
C GLY A 119 -7.51 9.37 -7.01
N ILE A 120 -7.94 9.01 -5.80
CA ILE A 120 -7.72 9.80 -4.57
C ILE A 120 -6.21 9.98 -4.32
N GLY A 121 -5.44 8.90 -4.36
CA GLY A 121 -3.98 8.95 -4.16
C GLY A 121 -3.28 9.84 -5.17
N THR A 122 -3.67 9.76 -6.44
CA THR A 122 -3.13 10.63 -7.49
C THR A 122 -3.50 12.09 -7.27
N TRP A 123 -4.73 12.37 -6.83
CA TRP A 123 -5.15 13.74 -6.53
C TRP A 123 -4.33 14.34 -5.39
N ILE A 124 -4.11 13.61 -4.32
CA ILE A 124 -3.27 14.05 -3.19
C ILE A 124 -1.82 14.30 -3.66
N ALA A 125 -1.24 13.39 -4.46
CA ALA A 125 0.08 13.59 -5.05
C ALA A 125 0.14 14.85 -5.92
N THR A 126 -0.92 15.11 -6.68
CA THR A 126 -1.09 16.32 -7.49
C THR A 126 -1.02 17.60 -6.65
N LEU A 127 -1.74 17.62 -5.53
CA LEU A 127 -1.73 18.78 -4.62
C LEU A 127 -0.34 19.00 -4.02
N ALA A 128 0.37 17.93 -3.67
CA ALA A 128 1.74 18.00 -3.18
C ALA A 128 2.70 18.57 -4.25
N VAL A 129 2.64 18.06 -5.49
CA VAL A 129 3.45 18.57 -6.61
C VAL A 129 3.15 20.04 -6.88
N ASN A 130 1.87 20.40 -6.90
CA ASN A 130 1.46 21.80 -7.10
C ASN A 130 1.99 22.71 -5.99
N GLY A 131 1.94 22.28 -4.74
CA GLY A 131 2.50 23.01 -3.59
C GLY A 131 4.01 23.23 -3.71
N ILE A 132 4.75 22.16 -4.04
CA ILE A 132 6.22 22.20 -4.23
C ILE A 132 6.58 23.17 -5.37
N LEU A 133 5.96 23.02 -6.53
CA LEU A 133 6.26 23.86 -7.68
C LEU A 133 5.91 25.32 -7.44
N LYS A 134 4.77 25.60 -6.79
CA LYS A 134 4.41 26.96 -6.38
C LYS A 134 5.47 27.57 -5.45
N THR A 135 5.98 26.81 -4.49
CA THR A 135 7.00 27.29 -3.56
C THR A 135 8.35 27.55 -4.24
N LEU A 136 8.75 26.65 -5.15
CA LEU A 136 10.06 26.74 -5.80
C LEU A 136 10.11 27.74 -6.96
N THR A 137 9.04 27.85 -7.73
CA THR A 137 9.02 28.65 -8.98
C THR A 137 8.13 29.88 -8.91
N GLY A 138 7.30 30.02 -7.88
CA GLY A 138 6.26 31.05 -7.81
C GLY A 138 5.08 30.81 -8.76
N PHE A 139 5.13 29.78 -9.61
CA PHE A 139 4.09 29.50 -10.59
C PHE A 139 2.80 29.06 -9.91
N SER A 140 1.71 29.77 -10.17
CA SER A 140 0.38 29.46 -9.63
C SER A 140 -0.68 29.77 -10.68
N ALA A 141 -1.17 28.70 -11.33
CA ALA A 141 -2.28 28.82 -12.27
C ALA A 141 -3.47 27.98 -11.78
N PRO A 142 -4.72 28.43 -11.92
CA PRO A 142 -5.91 27.70 -11.44
C PRO A 142 -6.04 26.30 -12.04
N TYR A 143 -5.55 26.10 -13.26
CA TYR A 143 -5.60 24.80 -13.97
C TYR A 143 -4.37 23.91 -13.73
N ALA A 144 -3.32 24.40 -13.07
CA ALA A 144 -2.06 23.69 -12.91
C ALA A 144 -2.24 22.31 -12.25
N ALA A 145 -3.07 22.22 -11.21
CA ALA A 145 -3.36 20.96 -10.54
C ALA A 145 -3.97 19.91 -11.50
N TYR A 146 -4.86 20.29 -12.38
CA TYR A 146 -5.44 19.36 -13.36
C TYR A 146 -4.41 18.84 -14.36
N VAL A 147 -3.50 19.71 -14.80
CA VAL A 147 -2.40 19.31 -15.69
C VAL A 147 -1.49 18.31 -14.98
N TYR A 148 -1.09 18.58 -13.73
CA TYR A 148 -0.26 17.67 -12.94
C TYR A 148 -0.97 16.33 -12.66
N PHE A 149 -2.28 16.36 -12.44
CA PHE A 149 -3.07 15.13 -12.30
C PHE A 149 -2.98 14.25 -13.56
N VAL A 150 -3.20 14.83 -14.72
CA VAL A 150 -3.11 14.08 -16.00
C VAL A 150 -1.71 13.54 -16.24
N VAL A 151 -0.67 14.35 -15.97
CA VAL A 151 0.73 13.91 -16.12
C VAL A 151 1.05 12.76 -15.16
N LEU A 152 0.66 12.86 -13.89
CA LEU A 152 0.88 11.80 -12.90
C LEU A 152 0.11 10.52 -13.26
N GLN A 153 -1.13 10.63 -13.71
CA GLN A 153 -1.92 9.49 -14.18
C GLN A 153 -1.25 8.81 -15.38
N ALA A 154 -0.82 9.58 -16.37
CA ALA A 154 -0.12 9.03 -17.52
C ALA A 154 1.18 8.31 -17.13
N LEU A 155 1.95 8.89 -16.20
CA LEU A 155 3.17 8.29 -15.67
C LEU A 155 2.89 6.96 -14.94
N GLN A 156 1.86 6.90 -14.11
CA GLN A 156 1.47 5.70 -13.37
C GLN A 156 0.96 4.60 -14.32
N ILE A 157 0.14 4.96 -15.32
CA ILE A 157 -0.32 4.02 -16.36
C ILE A 157 0.87 3.48 -17.15
N TRP A 158 1.81 4.35 -17.54
CA TRP A 158 3.03 3.95 -18.22
C TRP A 158 3.87 2.98 -17.37
N LEU A 159 4.03 3.26 -16.07
CA LEU A 159 4.73 2.38 -15.14
C LEU A 159 4.04 1.01 -15.02
N ALA A 160 2.71 1.00 -14.91
CA ALA A 160 1.93 -0.23 -14.88
C ALA A 160 2.10 -1.05 -16.18
N TYR A 161 2.12 -0.38 -17.33
CA TYR A 161 2.38 -1.04 -18.62
C TYR A 161 3.77 -1.67 -18.72
N ARG A 162 4.78 -1.09 -18.05
CA ARG A 162 6.13 -1.67 -17.95
C ARG A 162 6.19 -2.94 -17.10
N GLY A 163 5.14 -3.23 -16.34
CA GLY A 163 4.94 -4.47 -15.60
C GLY A 163 5.74 -4.60 -14.32
N ILE A 164 5.72 -5.82 -13.75
CA ILE A 164 6.18 -6.11 -12.38
C ILE A 164 7.67 -5.82 -12.13
N ARG A 165 8.52 -5.94 -13.14
CA ARG A 165 9.96 -5.63 -13.02
C ARG A 165 10.20 -4.14 -12.83
N ALA A 166 9.46 -3.29 -13.54
CA ALA A 166 9.53 -1.84 -13.37
C ALA A 166 8.98 -1.42 -12.01
N MET A 167 7.87 -2.01 -11.57
CA MET A 167 7.33 -1.80 -10.22
C MET A 167 8.35 -2.14 -9.15
N LYS A 168 9.04 -3.28 -9.27
CA LYS A 168 10.11 -3.66 -8.32
C LYS A 168 11.19 -2.58 -8.24
N SER A 169 11.74 -2.15 -9.36
CA SER A 169 12.82 -1.15 -9.39
C SER A 169 12.36 0.18 -8.84
N PHE A 170 11.16 0.63 -9.22
CA PHE A 170 10.56 1.86 -8.73
C PHE A 170 10.33 1.82 -7.21
N SER A 171 9.79 0.71 -6.68
CA SER A 171 9.55 0.55 -5.25
C SER A 171 10.86 0.50 -4.44
N MET A 172 11.90 -0.14 -4.96
CA MET A 172 13.20 -0.18 -4.29
C MET A 172 13.84 1.21 -4.17
N ILE A 173 13.84 1.98 -5.24
CA ILE A 173 14.36 3.35 -5.22
C ILE A 173 13.46 4.24 -4.35
N GLY A 174 12.15 4.15 -4.55
CA GLY A 174 11.16 4.93 -3.84
C GLY A 174 11.23 4.69 -2.32
N SER A 175 11.36 3.46 -1.86
CA SER A 175 11.46 3.15 -0.43
C SER A 175 12.69 3.76 0.22
N ILE A 176 13.84 3.80 -0.47
CA ILE A 176 15.06 4.44 0.03
C ILE A 176 14.87 5.96 0.13
N VAL A 177 14.31 6.59 -0.92
CA VAL A 177 14.06 8.03 -0.94
C VAL A 177 13.06 8.42 0.15
N ILE A 178 11.97 7.68 0.29
CA ILE A 178 10.95 7.93 1.32
C ILE A 178 11.57 7.77 2.71
N ALA A 179 12.32 6.71 2.96
CA ALA A 179 12.99 6.50 4.25
C ALA A 179 13.96 7.66 4.58
N ALA A 180 14.74 8.12 3.62
CA ALA A 180 15.65 9.25 3.81
C ALA A 180 14.89 10.56 4.14
N ILE A 181 13.78 10.82 3.45
CA ILE A 181 12.92 11.99 3.72
C ILE A 181 12.32 11.90 5.13
N LEU A 182 11.79 10.74 5.53
CA LEU A 182 11.21 10.55 6.86
C LEU A 182 12.24 10.72 7.97
N ILE A 183 13.43 10.17 7.82
CA ILE A 183 14.53 10.33 8.77
C ILE A 183 14.92 11.81 8.87
N TYR A 184 15.04 12.50 7.72
CA TYR A 184 15.31 13.94 7.70
C TYR A 184 14.23 14.74 8.41
N MET A 185 12.96 14.48 8.12
CA MET A 185 11.81 15.14 8.77
C MET A 185 11.82 14.92 10.28
N LEU A 186 12.03 13.67 10.71
CA LEU A 186 12.10 13.33 12.13
C LEU A 186 13.27 14.07 12.82
N ALA A 187 14.46 14.04 12.23
CA ALA A 187 15.63 14.74 12.76
C ALA A 187 15.38 16.25 12.84
N HIS A 188 14.78 16.84 11.81
CA HIS A 188 14.45 18.27 11.78
C HIS A 188 13.41 18.64 12.85
N ILE A 189 12.35 17.87 13.02
CA ILE A 189 11.34 18.08 14.04
C ILE A 189 11.98 18.00 15.44
N LEU A 190 12.77 16.96 15.70
CA LEU A 190 13.42 16.78 16.99
C LEU A 190 14.43 17.88 17.30
N SER A 191 15.17 18.37 16.31
CA SER A 191 16.15 19.46 16.50
C SER A 191 15.50 20.81 16.71
N THR A 192 14.34 21.06 16.08
CA THR A 192 13.66 22.37 16.14
C THR A 192 12.74 22.48 17.34
N TYR A 193 11.99 21.43 17.63
CA TYR A 193 10.93 21.44 18.66
C TYR A 193 11.29 20.62 19.90
N GLY A 194 12.36 19.84 19.86
CA GLY A 194 12.71 18.89 20.92
C GLY A 194 11.70 17.74 21.01
N PHE A 195 11.90 16.89 22.02
CA PHE A 195 10.99 15.76 22.29
C PHE A 195 9.87 16.21 23.25
N HIS A 196 8.89 16.91 22.70
CA HIS A 196 7.74 17.38 23.47
C HIS A 196 6.49 16.61 23.04
N MET A 197 5.99 15.76 23.94
CA MET A 197 4.70 15.09 23.70
C MET A 197 3.55 16.04 24.06
N ASN A 198 2.56 16.14 23.16
CA ASN A 198 1.33 16.85 23.45
C ASN A 198 0.68 16.27 24.72
N PRO A 199 0.33 17.09 25.73
CA PRO A 199 -0.33 16.61 26.94
C PRO A 199 -1.60 15.79 26.69
N SER A 200 -2.36 16.12 25.65
CA SER A 200 -3.58 15.36 25.28
C SER A 200 -3.29 13.91 24.84
N TRP A 201 -2.06 13.62 24.41
CA TRP A 201 -1.67 12.25 24.07
C TRP A 201 -1.40 11.36 25.29
N LYS A 202 -1.31 11.96 26.48
CA LYS A 202 -1.14 11.28 27.77
C LYS A 202 -2.45 11.16 28.55
N SER A 203 -3.59 11.46 27.93
CA SER A 203 -4.91 11.31 28.56
C SER A 203 -5.15 9.89 29.04
N ALA A 204 -6.09 9.73 30.00
CA ALA A 204 -6.50 8.41 30.45
C ALA A 204 -7.04 7.58 29.27
N PRO A 205 -6.72 6.28 29.20
CA PRO A 205 -7.16 5.44 28.10
C PRO A 205 -8.69 5.24 28.14
N ASP A 206 -9.33 5.44 26.98
CA ASP A 206 -10.74 5.07 26.78
C ASP A 206 -10.80 3.81 25.88
N TRP A 207 -11.17 2.69 26.48
CA TRP A 207 -11.31 1.40 25.79
C TRP A 207 -12.70 1.20 25.19
N GLY A 208 -13.52 2.23 25.18
CA GLY A 208 -14.87 2.25 24.60
C GLY A 208 -14.88 2.33 23.06
N ALA A 209 -15.95 2.94 22.56
CA ALA A 209 -16.19 3.07 21.11
C ALA A 209 -15.02 3.68 20.32
N PRO A 210 -14.28 4.71 20.81
CA PRO A 210 -13.19 5.29 20.05
C PRO A 210 -12.08 4.29 19.69
N PHE A 211 -11.71 3.41 20.63
CA PHE A 211 -10.69 2.39 20.39
C PHE A 211 -11.12 1.39 19.31
N TRP A 212 -12.32 0.87 19.42
CA TRP A 212 -12.83 -0.13 18.47
C TRP A 212 -13.09 0.47 17.09
N THR A 213 -13.56 1.71 17.02
CA THR A 213 -13.73 2.44 15.76
C THR A 213 -12.37 2.68 15.09
N GLY A 214 -11.36 3.11 15.85
CA GLY A 214 -10.01 3.28 15.36
C GLY A 214 -9.41 1.98 14.79
N LEU A 215 -9.56 0.88 15.56
CA LEU A 215 -9.08 -0.44 15.12
C LEU A 215 -9.80 -0.92 13.85
N THR A 216 -11.11 -0.79 13.78
CA THR A 216 -11.91 -1.17 12.62
C THR A 216 -11.53 -0.34 11.39
N SER A 217 -11.31 0.97 11.57
CA SER A 217 -10.87 1.86 10.49
C SER A 217 -9.50 1.46 9.96
N ALA A 218 -8.54 1.18 10.85
CA ALA A 218 -7.21 0.74 10.47
C ALA A 218 -7.24 -0.59 9.70
N ILE A 219 -8.00 -1.58 10.17
CA ILE A 219 -8.20 -2.85 9.47
C ILE A 219 -8.90 -2.61 8.12
N GLY A 220 -9.92 -1.76 8.08
CA GLY A 220 -10.71 -1.48 6.88
C GLY A 220 -9.89 -0.86 5.74
N ILE A 221 -8.93 0.02 6.06
CA ILE A 221 -8.02 0.61 5.06
C ILE A 221 -7.06 -0.44 4.49
N LEU A 222 -6.58 -1.37 5.31
CA LEU A 222 -5.60 -2.38 4.92
C LEU A 222 -6.24 -3.61 4.25
N ALA A 223 -7.47 -3.96 4.62
CA ALA A 223 -8.15 -5.19 4.20
C ALA A 223 -8.27 -5.39 2.66
N PRO A 224 -8.58 -4.38 1.84
CA PRO A 224 -8.76 -4.58 0.40
C PRO A 224 -7.54 -5.16 -0.31
N VAL A 225 -6.34 -4.87 0.18
CA VAL A 225 -5.09 -5.37 -0.41
C VAL A 225 -4.90 -6.86 -0.16
N THR A 226 -5.45 -7.37 0.95
CA THR A 226 -5.36 -8.79 1.31
C THR A 226 -6.02 -9.69 0.26
N LEU A 227 -7.10 -9.23 -0.38
CA LEU A 227 -7.84 -10.04 -1.34
C LEU A 227 -6.98 -10.47 -2.54
N ASN A 228 -6.21 -9.55 -3.10
CA ASN A 228 -5.42 -9.82 -4.31
C ASN A 228 -3.93 -9.99 -4.07
N ILE A 229 -3.54 -10.29 -2.87
CA ILE A 229 -2.12 -10.44 -2.51
C ILE A 229 -1.41 -11.53 -3.34
N SER A 230 -2.14 -12.52 -3.85
CA SER A 230 -1.61 -13.56 -4.73
C SER A 230 -0.99 -13.00 -6.01
N ASP A 231 -1.50 -11.87 -6.52
CA ASP A 231 -0.94 -11.19 -7.69
C ASP A 231 0.50 -10.71 -7.44
N MET A 232 0.85 -10.44 -6.18
CA MET A 232 2.20 -10.04 -5.78
C MET A 232 3.03 -11.25 -5.34
N THR A 233 2.47 -12.13 -4.51
CA THR A 233 3.22 -13.27 -3.96
C THR A 233 3.59 -14.33 -5.00
N ARG A 234 2.85 -14.43 -6.11
CA ARG A 234 3.24 -15.30 -7.23
C ARG A 234 4.58 -14.93 -7.85
N HIS A 235 5.02 -13.69 -7.67
CA HIS A 235 6.31 -13.19 -8.14
C HIS A 235 7.41 -13.19 -7.07
N LEU A 236 7.10 -13.59 -5.83
CA LEU A 236 8.08 -13.76 -4.75
C LEU A 236 8.80 -15.10 -4.90
N HIS A 237 10.12 -15.12 -4.71
CA HIS A 237 10.89 -16.35 -4.67
C HIS A 237 10.27 -17.32 -3.65
N ARG A 238 10.09 -18.59 -4.06
CA ARG A 238 9.35 -19.59 -3.30
C ARG A 238 10.05 -19.93 -1.98
N SER A 239 9.61 -19.30 -0.91
CA SER A 239 10.09 -19.54 0.44
C SER A 239 9.01 -19.10 1.43
N GLU A 240 8.56 -20.02 2.29
CA GLU A 240 7.60 -19.69 3.33
C GLU A 240 8.13 -18.65 4.32
N ARG A 241 9.42 -18.68 4.62
CA ARG A 241 10.05 -17.64 5.45
C ARG A 241 10.03 -16.28 4.75
N ALA A 242 10.23 -16.25 3.42
CA ALA A 242 10.25 -15.00 2.67
C ALA A 242 8.90 -14.27 2.69
N ILE A 243 7.77 -14.98 2.64
CA ILE A 243 6.46 -14.34 2.69
C ILE A 243 6.18 -13.74 4.08
N TRP A 244 6.44 -14.50 5.17
CA TRP A 244 6.22 -14.02 6.52
C TRP A 244 7.16 -12.87 6.90
N ILE A 245 8.45 -13.01 6.64
CA ILE A 245 9.43 -11.95 6.88
C ILE A 245 9.16 -10.75 5.99
N GLY A 246 8.85 -10.99 4.71
CA GLY A 246 8.54 -9.93 3.75
C GLY A 246 7.34 -9.09 4.17
N HIS A 247 6.27 -9.73 4.67
CA HIS A 247 5.12 -9.01 5.21
C HIS A 247 5.43 -8.38 6.57
N ALA A 248 5.97 -9.11 7.53
CA ALA A 248 6.20 -8.57 8.87
C ALA A 248 7.16 -7.37 8.84
N CYS A 249 8.32 -7.51 8.21
CA CYS A 249 9.31 -6.43 8.13
C CYS A 249 8.98 -5.38 7.07
N GLY A 250 8.13 -5.71 6.10
CA GLY A 250 7.65 -4.76 5.09
C GLY A 250 6.48 -3.92 5.58
N VAL A 251 5.59 -4.48 6.39
CA VAL A 251 4.34 -3.85 6.81
C VAL A 251 4.47 -3.15 8.16
N LEU A 252 4.99 -3.84 9.20
CA LEU A 252 4.95 -3.31 10.55
C LEU A 252 5.75 -2.01 10.71
N PRO A 253 7.03 -1.90 10.27
CA PRO A 253 7.78 -0.68 10.53
C PRO A 253 7.15 0.58 9.92
N PRO A 254 6.67 0.59 8.65
CA PRO A 254 6.03 1.78 8.09
C PRO A 254 4.76 2.25 8.81
N LEU A 255 4.09 1.36 9.55
CA LEU A 255 2.88 1.74 10.31
C LEU A 255 3.21 2.56 11.57
N PHE A 256 4.47 2.59 12.01
CA PHE A 256 4.90 3.31 13.21
C PHE A 256 5.71 4.59 12.91
N PHE A 257 5.89 4.91 11.63
CA PHE A 257 6.44 6.18 11.19
C PHE A 257 5.34 7.22 11.01
#